data_46a3e9b056d42c3fefc4210267df720e
#
_entry.id   46a3e9b056d42c3fefc4210267df720e
#
_cell.length_a   1.000
_cell.length_b   1.000
_cell.length_c   1.000
_cell.angle_alpha   90.00
_cell.angle_beta   90.00
_cell.angle_gamma   90.00
#
_symmetry.space_group_name_H-M   'P 1'
#
loop_
_entity.id
_entity.type
_entity.pdbx_description
1 polymer ?
#
loop_
_entity_poly.entity_id
_entity_poly.type
_entity_poly.pdbx_seq_one_letter_code
_entity_poly.pdbx_strand_id
1 'polypeptide(L)'
;METLISTNISSVDIIIGKMLSVTSSAILTATFSMLGFAIPILVIFLFYADSVNEYLFGLLSAIVNPVALIGVFVLIIPLSVFMGAFLLAISVYAKTPKEAGLLLGNVLIVFIIPCYVPLINPGLELDFVGALIPCYNLALITNNLIAGTVDWFLYSVALLSTIVYCIVAIYITYIMFDDENVIFRS
;
A
#
# COMPACT_ATOMS: atom_id res chain seq x y z
N MET A 1 4.52 5.89 -26.84
CA MET A 1 5.61 4.95 -26.51
C MET A 1 6.69 4.87 -27.60
N GLU A 2 6.36 4.96 -28.86
CA GLU A 2 7.34 4.92 -29.99
C GLU A 2 8.45 5.97 -29.89
N THR A 3 8.15 7.16 -29.39
CA THR A 3 9.14 8.24 -29.22
C THR A 3 10.18 7.98 -28.13
N LEU A 4 9.88 7.13 -27.13
CA LEU A 4 10.83 6.75 -26.08
C LEU A 4 11.78 5.63 -26.52
N ILE A 5 11.34 4.78 -27.45
CA ILE A 5 12.14 3.67 -27.99
C ILE A 5 13.22 4.20 -28.98
N SER A 6 13.00 5.38 -29.58
CA SER A 6 13.99 6.04 -30.45
C SER A 6 15.13 6.71 -29.65
N THR A 7 15.00 6.85 -28.35
CA THR A 7 16.06 7.32 -27.47
C THR A 7 16.82 6.11 -26.91
N ASN A 8 18.13 6.19 -26.80
CA ASN A 8 19.01 5.10 -26.32
C ASN A 8 18.88 4.86 -24.80
N ILE A 9 17.59 4.85 -24.31
CA ILE A 9 17.24 4.66 -22.89
C ILE A 9 16.93 3.18 -22.69
N SER A 10 17.54 2.56 -21.69
CA SER A 10 17.28 1.16 -21.39
C SER A 10 15.87 0.95 -20.85
N SER A 11 15.27 -0.21 -21.13
CA SER A 11 13.96 -0.60 -20.58
C SER A 11 13.96 -0.52 -19.04
N VAL A 12 15.09 -0.81 -18.42
CA VAL A 12 15.31 -0.72 -16.97
C VAL A 12 15.13 0.69 -16.45
N ASP A 13 15.71 1.70 -17.13
CA ASP A 13 15.62 3.10 -16.71
C ASP A 13 14.17 3.62 -16.78
N ILE A 14 13.43 3.17 -17.78
CA ILE A 14 11.99 3.51 -17.93
C ILE A 14 11.18 2.90 -16.78
N ILE A 15 11.43 1.63 -16.44
CA ILE A 15 10.76 0.94 -15.33
C ILE A 15 11.07 1.64 -14.01
N ILE A 16 12.34 1.88 -13.73
CA ILE A 16 12.78 2.55 -12.49
C ILE A 16 12.17 3.95 -12.39
N GLY A 17 12.16 4.72 -13.48
CA GLY A 17 11.55 6.05 -13.51
C GLY A 17 10.06 6.03 -13.19
N LYS A 18 9.30 5.10 -13.79
CA LYS A 18 7.87 4.91 -13.49
C LYS A 18 7.63 4.43 -12.06
N MET A 19 8.41 3.46 -11.59
CA MET A 19 8.34 2.95 -10.23
C MET A 19 8.61 4.06 -9.21
N LEU A 20 9.65 4.87 -9.41
CA LEU A 20 9.97 6.01 -8.56
C LEU A 20 8.83 7.02 -8.52
N SER A 21 8.24 7.35 -9.66
CA SER A 21 7.10 8.27 -9.75
C SER A 21 5.89 7.77 -8.98
N VAL A 22 5.51 6.49 -9.18
CA VAL A 22 4.36 5.88 -8.49
C VAL A 22 4.62 5.79 -6.98
N THR A 23 5.81 5.33 -6.57
CA THR A 23 6.18 5.20 -5.16
C THR A 23 6.22 6.57 -4.47
N SER A 24 6.82 7.58 -5.10
CA SER A 24 6.86 8.94 -4.55
C SER A 24 5.46 9.50 -4.36
N SER A 25 4.59 9.33 -5.35
CA SER A 25 3.19 9.77 -5.26
C SER A 25 2.43 9.05 -4.14
N ALA A 26 2.64 7.74 -3.99
CA ALA A 26 2.01 6.95 -2.94
C ALA A 26 2.48 7.37 -1.54
N ILE A 27 3.79 7.59 -1.35
CA ILE A 27 4.35 8.06 -0.07
C ILE A 27 3.81 9.46 0.27
N LEU A 28 3.78 10.38 -0.70
CA LEU A 28 3.22 11.71 -0.51
C LEU A 28 1.75 11.64 -0.12
N THR A 29 0.95 10.85 -0.84
CA THR A 29 -0.47 10.66 -0.53
C THR A 29 -0.66 10.07 0.87
N ALA A 30 0.09 9.04 1.25
CA ALA A 30 0.04 8.47 2.58
C ALA A 30 0.40 9.50 3.65
N THR A 31 1.46 10.29 3.44
CA THR A 31 1.88 11.34 4.38
C THR A 31 0.80 12.40 4.56
N PHE A 32 0.24 12.91 3.45
CA PHE A 32 -0.85 13.90 3.54
C PHE A 32 -2.13 13.33 4.16
N SER A 33 -2.45 12.07 3.89
CA SER A 33 -3.58 11.39 4.53
C SER A 33 -3.39 11.28 6.05
N MET A 34 -2.19 10.88 6.50
CA MET A 34 -1.86 10.82 7.92
C MET A 34 -1.96 12.19 8.59
N LEU A 35 -1.43 13.24 7.96
CA LEU A 35 -1.56 14.61 8.45
C LEU A 35 -3.03 15.07 8.47
N GLY A 36 -3.80 14.73 7.44
CA GLY A 36 -5.23 15.02 7.34
C GLY A 36 -6.06 14.41 8.46
N PHE A 37 -5.66 13.27 8.99
CA PHE A 37 -6.28 12.66 10.17
C PHE A 37 -5.70 13.22 11.49
N ALA A 38 -4.39 13.37 11.58
CA ALA A 38 -3.71 13.77 12.81
C ALA A 38 -4.04 15.22 13.21
N ILE A 39 -4.06 16.16 12.25
CA ILE A 39 -4.29 17.58 12.55
C ILE A 39 -5.67 17.84 13.17
N PRO A 40 -6.80 17.38 12.61
CA PRO A 40 -8.11 17.58 13.22
C PRO A 40 -8.21 16.99 14.63
N ILE A 41 -7.61 15.80 14.84
CA ILE A 41 -7.61 15.16 16.16
C ILE A 41 -6.80 15.98 17.16
N LEU A 42 -5.63 16.49 16.78
CA LEU A 42 -4.84 17.40 17.63
C LEU A 42 -5.60 18.68 17.96
N VAL A 43 -6.33 19.24 17.02
CA VAL A 43 -7.18 20.44 17.28
C VAL A 43 -8.26 20.11 18.30
N ILE A 44 -8.90 18.94 18.20
CA ILE A 44 -9.90 18.49 19.19
C ILE A 44 -9.27 18.37 20.56
N PHE A 45 -8.08 17.78 20.68
CA PHE A 45 -7.37 17.66 21.95
C PHE A 45 -7.01 19.01 22.57
N LEU A 46 -6.58 19.98 21.76
CA LEU A 46 -6.11 21.27 22.28
C LEU A 46 -7.25 22.21 22.68
N PHE A 47 -8.37 22.18 21.94
CA PHE A 47 -9.43 23.21 22.08
C PHE A 47 -10.76 22.66 22.63
N TYR A 48 -11.00 21.34 22.55
CA TYR A 48 -12.28 20.73 22.86
C TYR A 48 -12.17 19.54 23.82
N ALA A 49 -11.05 19.35 24.49
CA ALA A 49 -10.82 18.20 25.39
C ALA A 49 -11.92 18.02 26.45
N ASP A 50 -12.38 19.13 27.05
CA ASP A 50 -13.42 19.13 28.09
C ASP A 50 -14.81 18.80 27.56
N SER A 51 -15.02 18.92 26.24
CA SER A 51 -16.30 18.67 25.58
C SER A 51 -16.42 17.27 24.97
N VAL A 52 -15.33 16.53 24.93
CA VAL A 52 -15.25 15.20 24.33
C VAL A 52 -15.49 14.14 25.41
N ASN A 53 -16.39 13.20 25.12
CA ASN A 53 -16.64 12.05 26.01
C ASN A 53 -15.33 11.24 26.18
N GLU A 54 -15.07 10.75 27.39
CA GLU A 54 -13.89 9.98 27.77
C GLU A 54 -13.61 8.80 26.81
N TYR A 55 -14.67 8.13 26.36
CA TYR A 55 -14.56 7.05 25.38
C TYR A 55 -14.02 7.52 24.01
N LEU A 56 -14.57 8.62 23.49
CA LEU A 56 -14.09 9.21 22.22
C LEU A 56 -12.67 9.74 22.36
N PHE A 57 -12.33 10.33 23.51
CA PHE A 57 -10.97 10.79 23.79
C PHE A 57 -9.97 9.62 23.74
N GLY A 58 -10.32 8.48 24.35
CA GLY A 58 -9.50 7.27 24.30
C GLY A 58 -9.27 6.75 22.88
N LEU A 59 -10.32 6.68 22.06
CA LEU A 59 -10.21 6.26 20.64
C LEU A 59 -9.34 7.21 19.82
N LEU A 60 -9.55 8.52 19.96
CA LEU A 60 -8.78 9.52 19.22
C LEU A 60 -7.29 9.49 19.61
N SER A 61 -6.98 9.32 20.90
CA SER A 61 -5.59 9.21 21.38
C SER A 61 -4.89 7.97 20.85
N ALA A 62 -5.61 6.85 20.71
CA ALA A 62 -5.07 5.62 20.16
C ALA A 62 -4.69 5.77 18.67
N ILE A 63 -5.50 6.49 17.89
CA ILE A 63 -5.25 6.75 16.47
C ILE A 63 -4.01 7.65 16.27
N VAL A 64 -3.79 8.64 17.14
CA VAL A 64 -2.66 9.59 17.05
C VAL A 64 -1.40 9.05 17.74
N ASN A 65 -1.44 7.83 18.28
CA ASN A 65 -0.28 7.21 18.89
C ASN A 65 0.90 7.20 17.89
N PRO A 66 2.07 7.81 18.21
CA PRO A 66 3.20 7.86 17.30
C PRO A 66 3.70 6.47 16.87
N VAL A 67 3.60 5.48 17.74
CA VAL A 67 4.00 4.09 17.43
C VAL A 67 3.07 3.51 16.36
N ALA A 68 1.76 3.74 16.48
CA ALA A 68 0.80 3.29 15.47
C ALA A 68 1.02 3.99 14.12
N LEU A 69 1.18 5.31 14.14
CA LEU A 69 1.40 6.09 12.93
C LEU A 69 2.68 5.67 12.19
N ILE A 70 3.81 5.59 12.89
CA ILE A 70 5.10 5.17 12.30
C ILE A 70 5.03 3.72 11.84
N GLY A 71 4.45 2.82 12.63
CA GLY A 71 4.33 1.41 12.29
C GLY A 71 3.51 1.19 11.01
N VAL A 72 2.37 1.84 10.86
CA VAL A 72 1.56 1.78 9.64
C VAL A 72 2.31 2.40 8.46
N PHE A 73 2.99 3.54 8.67
CA PHE A 73 3.75 4.22 7.63
C PHE A 73 4.87 3.35 7.06
N VAL A 74 5.62 2.66 7.91
CA VAL A 74 6.69 1.74 7.51
C VAL A 74 6.16 0.58 6.66
N LEU A 75 4.97 0.06 6.96
CA LEU A 75 4.32 -0.99 6.15
C LEU A 75 3.77 -0.48 4.82
N ILE A 76 3.25 0.74 4.77
CA ILE A 76 2.69 1.32 3.54
C ILE A 76 3.76 1.50 2.47
N ILE A 77 5.01 1.79 2.84
CA ILE A 77 6.09 2.01 1.86
C ILE A 77 6.30 0.79 0.95
N PRO A 78 6.66 -0.40 1.46
CA PRO A 78 6.85 -1.56 0.60
C PRO A 78 5.55 -2.02 -0.08
N LEU A 79 4.39 -1.85 0.57
CA LEU A 79 3.11 -2.17 -0.04
C LEU A 79 2.80 -1.26 -1.23
N SER A 80 3.11 0.03 -1.15
CA SER A 80 2.91 0.97 -2.26
C SER A 80 3.81 0.65 -3.45
N VAL A 81 5.04 0.23 -3.21
CA VAL A 81 5.96 -0.22 -4.26
C VAL A 81 5.45 -1.51 -4.91
N PHE A 82 5.00 -2.48 -4.10
CA PHE A 82 4.38 -3.72 -4.58
C PHE A 82 3.18 -3.44 -5.49
N MET A 83 2.24 -2.61 -5.02
CA MET A 83 1.05 -2.25 -5.79
C MET A 83 1.41 -1.48 -7.07
N GLY A 84 2.35 -0.56 -6.99
CA GLY A 84 2.85 0.20 -8.13
C GLY A 84 3.47 -0.68 -9.21
N ALA A 85 4.32 -1.64 -8.83
CA ALA A 85 4.91 -2.61 -9.74
C ALA A 85 3.83 -3.46 -10.41
N PHE A 86 2.87 -3.95 -9.64
CA PHE A 86 1.79 -4.78 -10.13
C PHE A 86 0.88 -4.05 -11.12
N LEU A 87 0.52 -2.80 -10.82
CA LEU A 87 -0.27 -1.95 -11.70
C LEU A 87 0.47 -1.62 -13.00
N LEU A 88 1.79 -1.42 -12.93
CA LEU A 88 2.62 -1.23 -14.11
C LEU A 88 2.65 -2.49 -15.00
N ALA A 89 2.81 -3.68 -14.41
CA ALA A 89 2.76 -4.93 -15.15
C ALA A 89 1.44 -5.09 -15.93
N ILE A 90 0.30 -4.81 -15.29
CA ILE A 90 -1.01 -4.83 -15.95
C ILE A 90 -1.09 -3.80 -17.08
N SER A 91 -0.58 -2.59 -16.84
CA SER A 91 -0.58 -1.52 -17.85
C SER A 91 0.23 -1.88 -19.09
N VAL A 92 1.31 -2.66 -18.94
CA VAL A 92 2.11 -3.16 -20.08
C VAL A 92 1.39 -4.28 -20.81
N TYR A 93 0.69 -5.14 -20.08
CA TYR A 93 -0.05 -6.26 -20.66
C TYR A 93 -1.26 -5.81 -21.50
N ALA A 94 -1.93 -4.76 -21.11
CA ALA A 94 -3.15 -4.26 -21.76
C ALA A 94 -2.84 -3.59 -23.10
N LYS A 95 -3.59 -3.97 -24.14
CA LYS A 95 -3.45 -3.42 -25.50
C LYS A 95 -4.08 -2.04 -25.66
N THR A 96 -5.13 -1.76 -24.90
CA THR A 96 -5.88 -0.49 -24.98
C THR A 96 -6.09 0.11 -23.59
N PRO A 97 -6.24 1.44 -23.47
CA PRO A 97 -6.56 2.08 -22.18
C PRO A 97 -7.86 1.55 -21.56
N LYS A 98 -8.83 1.16 -22.38
CA LYS A 98 -10.10 0.58 -21.91
C LYS A 98 -9.87 -0.81 -21.28
N GLU A 99 -9.06 -1.65 -21.92
CA GLU A 99 -8.68 -2.97 -21.40
C GLU A 99 -7.88 -2.84 -20.11
N ALA A 100 -6.91 -1.92 -20.07
CA ALA A 100 -6.16 -1.61 -18.86
C ALA A 100 -7.09 -1.25 -17.69
N GLY A 101 -8.06 -0.36 -17.92
CA GLY A 101 -9.03 0.04 -16.90
C GLY A 101 -9.88 -1.12 -16.38
N LEU A 102 -10.31 -2.03 -17.24
CA LEU A 102 -11.09 -3.21 -16.85
C LEU A 102 -10.24 -4.20 -16.04
N LEU A 103 -9.01 -4.48 -16.47
CA LEU A 103 -8.10 -5.36 -15.74
C LEU A 103 -7.74 -4.78 -14.37
N LEU A 104 -7.42 -3.49 -14.31
CA LEU A 104 -7.11 -2.79 -13.06
C LEU A 104 -8.30 -2.83 -12.09
N GLY A 105 -9.52 -2.60 -12.57
CA GLY A 105 -10.73 -2.68 -11.74
C GLY A 105 -10.91 -4.04 -11.10
N ASN A 106 -10.79 -5.12 -11.87
CA ASN A 106 -10.93 -6.49 -11.38
C ASN A 106 -9.83 -6.85 -10.37
N VAL A 107 -8.61 -6.44 -10.63
CA VAL A 107 -7.47 -6.71 -9.75
C VAL A 107 -7.59 -5.92 -8.44
N LEU A 108 -8.02 -4.67 -8.49
CA LEU A 108 -8.24 -3.88 -7.27
C LEU A 108 -9.23 -4.55 -6.31
N ILE A 109 -10.28 -5.18 -6.84
CA ILE A 109 -11.25 -5.91 -6.02
C ILE A 109 -10.56 -7.04 -5.25
N VAL A 110 -9.64 -7.78 -5.90
CA VAL A 110 -8.89 -8.89 -5.25
C VAL A 110 -8.05 -8.38 -4.07
N PHE A 111 -7.48 -7.18 -4.15
CA PHE A 111 -6.69 -6.58 -3.06
C PHE A 111 -7.55 -5.88 -2.01
N ILE A 112 -8.68 -5.31 -2.40
CA ILE A 112 -9.60 -4.63 -1.49
C ILE A 112 -10.29 -5.62 -0.54
N ILE A 113 -10.73 -6.78 -1.04
CA ILE A 113 -11.45 -7.77 -0.22
C ILE A 113 -10.64 -8.16 1.04
N PRO A 114 -9.36 -8.57 0.96
CA PRO A 114 -8.57 -8.89 2.14
C PRO A 114 -8.45 -7.74 3.14
N CYS A 115 -8.38 -6.49 2.67
CA CYS A 115 -8.35 -5.32 3.54
C CYS A 115 -9.64 -5.12 4.36
N TYR A 116 -10.79 -5.47 3.76
CA TYR A 116 -12.08 -5.27 4.43
C TYR A 116 -12.48 -6.41 5.38
N VAL A 117 -11.90 -7.61 5.24
CA VAL A 117 -12.22 -8.76 6.10
C VAL A 117 -12.04 -8.45 7.59
N PRO A 118 -10.92 -7.83 8.05
CA PRO A 118 -10.76 -7.46 9.46
C PRO A 118 -11.73 -6.39 9.95
N LEU A 119 -12.23 -5.54 9.06
CA LEU A 119 -13.22 -4.51 9.40
C LEU A 119 -14.61 -5.11 9.65
N ILE A 120 -14.94 -6.18 8.91
CA ILE A 120 -16.23 -6.88 9.07
C ILE A 120 -16.20 -7.81 10.29
N ASN A 121 -15.04 -8.36 10.62
CA ASN A 121 -14.82 -9.27 11.74
C ASN A 121 -13.74 -8.71 12.69
N PRO A 122 -14.10 -7.79 13.60
CA PRO A 122 -13.14 -7.13 14.49
C PRO A 122 -12.49 -8.07 15.54
N GLY A 123 -12.95 -9.31 15.65
CA GLY A 123 -12.37 -10.35 16.53
C GLY A 123 -11.26 -11.19 15.87
N LEU A 124 -10.86 -10.86 14.63
CA LEU A 124 -9.76 -11.56 13.98
C LEU A 124 -8.43 -11.11 14.57
N GLU A 125 -7.68 -12.08 15.05
CA GLU A 125 -6.31 -11.87 15.52
C GLU A 125 -5.31 -12.05 14.37
N LEU A 126 -4.20 -11.34 14.43
CA LEU A 126 -3.11 -11.51 13.50
C LEU A 126 -2.41 -12.83 13.80
N ASP A 127 -2.55 -13.79 12.92
CA ASP A 127 -1.81 -15.05 12.95
C ASP A 127 -0.66 -15.04 11.93
N PHE A 128 0.16 -16.09 11.94
CA PHE A 128 1.31 -16.21 11.04
C PHE A 128 0.87 -16.22 9.55
N VAL A 129 -0.24 -16.86 9.23
CA VAL A 129 -0.77 -16.94 7.85
C VAL A 129 -1.28 -15.57 7.42
N GLY A 130 -2.02 -14.89 8.29
CA GLY A 130 -2.51 -13.53 8.04
C GLY A 130 -1.37 -12.52 7.83
N ALA A 131 -0.26 -12.68 8.56
CA ALA A 131 0.93 -11.84 8.37
C ALA A 131 1.60 -12.01 6.98
N LEU A 132 1.41 -13.15 6.32
CA LEU A 132 1.96 -13.40 5.00
C LEU A 132 1.13 -12.79 3.85
N ILE A 133 -0.16 -12.50 4.05
CA ILE A 133 -1.05 -12.02 3.00
C ILE A 133 -0.99 -10.49 2.93
N PRO A 134 -0.49 -9.90 1.82
CA PRO A 134 -0.42 -8.44 1.68
C PRO A 134 -1.84 -7.83 1.68
N CYS A 135 -1.96 -6.59 2.10
CA CYS A 135 -3.21 -5.87 2.34
C CYS A 135 -4.01 -6.37 3.57
N TYR A 136 -4.16 -7.68 3.76
CA TYR A 136 -4.78 -8.27 4.95
C TYR A 136 -3.92 -8.03 6.19
N ASN A 137 -2.59 -8.27 6.08
CA ASN A 137 -1.64 -8.00 7.13
C ASN A 137 -1.63 -6.51 7.54
N LEU A 138 -1.69 -5.59 6.56
CA LEU A 138 -1.77 -4.16 6.85
C LEU A 138 -3.00 -3.82 7.68
N ALA A 139 -4.17 -4.35 7.33
CA ALA A 139 -5.41 -4.07 8.04
C ALA A 139 -5.38 -4.61 9.49
N LEU A 140 -4.94 -5.86 9.70
CA LEU A 140 -4.83 -6.46 11.03
C LEU A 140 -3.77 -5.76 11.90
N ILE A 141 -2.60 -5.48 11.32
CA ILE A 141 -1.53 -4.78 12.05
C ILE A 141 -1.98 -3.37 12.43
N THR A 142 -2.70 -2.67 11.57
CA THR A 142 -3.23 -1.35 11.89
C THR A 142 -4.17 -1.42 13.09
N ASN A 143 -5.07 -2.41 13.14
CA ASN A 143 -5.94 -2.63 14.28
C ASN A 143 -5.16 -2.91 15.57
N ASN A 144 -4.15 -3.79 15.51
CA ASN A 144 -3.31 -4.12 16.67
C ASN A 144 -2.46 -2.94 17.15
N LEU A 145 -1.96 -2.11 16.22
CA LEU A 145 -1.20 -0.89 16.53
C LEU A 145 -2.09 0.14 17.24
N ILE A 146 -3.32 0.32 16.78
CA ILE A 146 -4.29 1.22 17.41
C ILE A 146 -4.73 0.68 18.77
N ALA A 147 -4.94 -0.63 18.88
CA ALA A 147 -5.31 -1.28 20.15
C ALA A 147 -4.14 -1.36 21.14
N GLY A 148 -2.90 -1.11 20.73
CA GLY A 148 -1.71 -1.24 21.58
C GLY A 148 -1.31 -2.70 21.87
N THR A 149 -1.83 -3.67 21.13
CA THR A 149 -1.63 -5.13 21.30
C THR A 149 -0.71 -5.72 20.23
N VAL A 150 0.36 -5.01 19.88
CA VAL A 150 1.23 -5.39 18.76
C VAL A 150 2.15 -6.55 19.14
N ASP A 151 2.08 -7.63 18.38
CA ASP A 151 3.14 -8.64 18.33
C ASP A 151 4.22 -8.22 17.31
N TRP A 152 5.36 -7.77 17.83
CA TRP A 152 6.48 -7.30 17.02
C TRP A 152 7.11 -8.40 16.15
N PHE A 153 6.96 -9.67 16.53
CA PHE A 153 7.41 -10.78 15.71
C PHE A 153 6.53 -10.90 14.45
N LEU A 154 5.22 -10.93 14.61
CA LEU A 154 4.27 -10.99 13.49
C LEU A 154 4.32 -9.72 12.63
N TYR A 155 4.55 -8.55 13.23
CA TYR A 155 4.83 -7.31 12.49
C TYR A 155 6.04 -7.46 11.57
N SER A 156 7.15 -8.01 12.09
CA SER A 156 8.37 -8.23 11.31
C SER A 156 8.15 -9.22 10.16
N VAL A 157 7.39 -10.28 10.41
CA VAL A 157 7.00 -11.27 9.39
C VAL A 157 6.19 -10.61 8.29
N ALA A 158 5.20 -9.78 8.63
CA ALA A 158 4.38 -9.07 7.65
C ALA A 158 5.19 -8.08 6.81
N LEU A 159 6.12 -7.36 7.43
CA LEU A 159 7.00 -6.44 6.73
C LEU A 159 7.93 -7.19 5.76
N LEU A 160 8.54 -8.28 6.20
CA LEU A 160 9.40 -9.11 5.35
C LEU A 160 8.62 -9.73 4.20
N SER A 161 7.44 -10.27 4.47
CA SER A 161 6.57 -10.84 3.42
C SER A 161 6.22 -9.80 2.36
N THR A 162 5.83 -8.60 2.77
CA THR A 162 5.48 -7.51 1.85
C THR A 162 6.70 -7.07 1.01
N ILE A 163 7.90 -7.03 1.59
CA ILE A 163 9.15 -6.76 0.85
C ILE A 163 9.42 -7.86 -0.19
N VAL A 164 9.21 -9.13 0.15
CA VAL A 164 9.37 -10.24 -0.79
C VAL A 164 8.39 -10.10 -1.96
N TYR A 165 7.11 -9.81 -1.70
CA TYR A 165 6.13 -9.56 -2.75
C TYR A 165 6.51 -8.35 -3.62
N CYS A 166 7.06 -7.29 -3.03
CA CYS A 166 7.58 -6.13 -3.74
C CYS A 166 8.70 -6.53 -4.73
N ILE A 167 9.69 -7.31 -4.27
CA ILE A 167 10.80 -7.77 -5.12
C ILE A 167 10.28 -8.63 -6.27
N VAL A 168 9.38 -9.57 -5.97
CA VAL A 168 8.78 -10.46 -6.98
C VAL A 168 7.98 -9.64 -8.01
N ALA A 169 7.19 -8.67 -7.58
CA ALA A 169 6.41 -7.82 -8.48
C ALA A 169 7.29 -6.96 -9.40
N ILE A 170 8.37 -6.37 -8.85
CA ILE A 170 9.36 -5.62 -9.64
C ILE A 170 10.01 -6.54 -10.68
N TYR A 171 10.40 -7.76 -10.29
CA TYR A 171 11.03 -8.72 -11.18
C TYR A 171 10.09 -9.15 -12.33
N ILE A 172 8.83 -9.43 -12.01
CA ILE A 172 7.81 -9.74 -13.04
C ILE A 172 7.62 -8.57 -14.00
N THR A 173 7.49 -7.36 -13.46
CA THR A 173 7.35 -6.14 -14.25
C THR A 173 8.56 -5.95 -15.19
N TYR A 174 9.77 -6.19 -14.68
CA TYR A 174 11.00 -6.11 -15.47
C TYR A 174 10.98 -7.08 -16.67
N ILE A 175 10.66 -8.37 -16.43
CA ILE A 175 10.58 -9.39 -17.50
C ILE A 175 9.54 -8.97 -18.55
N MET A 176 8.38 -8.47 -18.13
CA MET A 176 7.32 -8.06 -19.06
C MET A 176 7.71 -6.86 -19.93
N PHE A 177 8.58 -5.97 -19.43
CA PHE A 177 9.10 -4.86 -20.22
C PHE A 177 10.22 -5.27 -21.18
N ASP A 178 10.98 -6.32 -20.85
CA ASP A 178 12.10 -6.82 -21.67
C ASP A 178 11.60 -7.72 -22.82
N ASP A 179 10.37 -8.23 -22.74
CA ASP A 179 9.77 -9.04 -23.81
C ASP A 179 9.24 -8.14 -24.94
N GLU A 180 9.99 -8.12 -26.05
CA GLU A 180 9.63 -7.37 -27.27
C GLU A 180 8.23 -7.73 -27.81
N ASN A 181 7.77 -8.97 -27.60
CA ASN A 181 6.43 -9.42 -28.02
C ASN A 181 5.31 -8.72 -27.24
N VAL A 182 5.57 -8.21 -26.05
CA VAL A 182 4.59 -7.46 -25.25
C VAL A 182 4.56 -5.99 -25.68
N ILE A 183 5.71 -5.42 -26.05
CA ILE A 183 5.83 -4.01 -26.46
C ILE A 183 5.29 -3.78 -27.87
N PHE A 184 5.51 -4.71 -28.81
CA PHE A 184 5.14 -4.62 -30.22
C PHE A 184 3.85 -5.37 -30.60
N ARG A 185 3.05 -5.79 -29.64
CA ARG A 185 1.74 -6.39 -29.89
C ARG A 185 0.78 -5.36 -30.50
N SER A 186 0.74 -5.32 -31.80
CA SER A 186 -0.26 -4.59 -32.60
C SER A 186 -1.62 -5.31 -32.60
#